data_62db8be285d4efb5f948dcab142eb236
#
_entry.id   62db8be285d4efb5f948dcab142eb236
#
_cell.length_a   1.000
_cell.length_b   1.000
_cell.length_c   1.000
_cell.angle_alpha   90.00
_cell.angle_beta   90.00
_cell.angle_gamma   90.00
#
_symmetry.space_group_name_H-M   'P 1'
#
loop_
_entity.id
_entity.type
_entity.pdbx_description
1 polymer ?
#
loop_
_entity_poly.entity_id
_entity_poly.type
_entity_poly.pdbx_seq_one_letter_code
_entity_poly.pdbx_strand_id
1 'polypeptide(L)'
;MIKTFKHKGLEVFFTTGKTKGIQADHARRLSRQLLALNDATQAADMDLPGWRLHPLKGELAGHWSVRVSGNWRLTFRFIGEDAELVDYQDYH
;
A
#
# COMPACT_ATOMS: atom_id res chain seq x y z
N MET A 1 1.61 -10.51 6.61
CA MET A 1 2.99 -10.16 6.17
C MET A 1 2.96 -9.77 4.69
N ILE A 2 3.73 -8.76 4.30
CA ILE A 2 3.86 -8.40 2.90
C ILE A 2 4.82 -9.39 2.24
N LYS A 3 4.37 -10.04 1.18
CA LYS A 3 5.16 -11.07 0.47
C LYS A 3 5.81 -10.53 -0.80
N THR A 4 5.12 -9.68 -1.55
CA THR A 4 5.65 -9.17 -2.82
C THR A 4 5.29 -7.71 -3.02
N PHE A 5 6.16 -7.00 -3.73
CA PHE A 5 5.96 -5.63 -4.14
C PHE A 5 5.99 -5.54 -5.65
N LYS A 6 5.11 -4.73 -6.21
CA LYS A 6 5.13 -4.40 -7.62
C LYS A 6 6.00 -3.17 -7.89
N HIS A 7 6.09 -2.27 -6.91
CA HIS A 7 6.85 -1.02 -7.00
C HIS A 7 8.21 -1.20 -6.33
N LYS A 8 9.27 -1.14 -7.12
CA LYS A 8 10.63 -1.38 -6.63
C LYS A 8 11.07 -0.38 -5.58
N GLY A 9 10.80 0.90 -5.82
CA GLY A 9 11.15 1.95 -4.86
C GLY A 9 10.43 1.79 -3.53
N LEU A 10 9.20 1.30 -3.56
CA LEU A 10 8.43 1.05 -2.35
C LEU A 10 9.03 -0.10 -1.55
N GLU A 11 9.47 -1.14 -2.23
CA GLU A 11 10.14 -2.27 -1.59
C GLU A 11 11.42 -1.82 -0.90
N VAL A 12 12.23 -1.04 -1.59
CA VAL A 12 13.47 -0.50 -1.02
C VAL A 12 13.17 0.38 0.19
N PHE A 13 12.14 1.22 0.08
CA PHE A 13 11.72 2.08 1.18
C PHE A 13 11.30 1.25 2.40
N PHE A 14 10.50 0.21 2.19
CA PHE A 14 10.03 -0.63 3.28
C PHE A 14 11.17 -1.38 3.97
N THR A 15 12.14 -1.88 3.20
CA THR A 15 13.20 -2.72 3.74
C THR A 15 14.40 -1.93 4.25
N THR A 16 14.67 -0.72 3.72
CA THR A 16 15.87 0.04 4.05
C THR A 16 15.62 1.46 4.55
N GLY A 17 14.41 1.98 4.37
CA GLY A 17 14.08 3.36 4.71
C GLY A 17 14.52 4.40 3.67
N LYS A 18 15.14 3.97 2.57
CA LYS A 18 15.58 4.90 1.53
C LYS A 18 14.38 5.41 0.74
N THR A 19 14.36 6.72 0.49
CA THR A 19 13.21 7.40 -0.11
C THR A 19 13.35 7.66 -1.61
N LYS A 20 14.37 7.17 -2.25
CA LYS A 20 14.52 7.31 -3.69
C LYS A 20 13.35 6.61 -4.39
N GLY A 21 12.60 7.33 -5.21
CA GLY A 21 11.42 6.79 -5.86
C GLY A 21 10.12 7.00 -5.07
N ILE A 22 10.22 7.62 -3.89
CA ILE A 22 9.06 7.94 -3.04
C ILE A 22 8.98 9.47 -2.93
N GLN A 23 7.77 10.03 -3.00
CA GLN A 23 7.56 11.45 -2.74
C GLN A 23 7.92 11.73 -1.29
N ALA A 24 8.78 12.71 -1.05
CA ALA A 24 9.26 13.02 0.30
C ALA A 24 8.10 13.27 1.27
N ASP A 25 7.08 13.99 0.81
CA ASP A 25 5.90 14.35 1.62
C ASP A 25 5.09 13.12 2.03
N HIS A 26 5.24 12.01 1.32
CA HIS A 26 4.47 10.80 1.56
C HIS A 26 5.18 9.80 2.48
N ALA A 27 6.46 10.00 2.74
CA ALA A 27 7.28 9.00 3.40
C ALA A 27 6.74 8.59 4.77
N ARG A 28 6.34 9.56 5.59
CA ARG A 28 5.83 9.25 6.93
C ARG A 28 4.54 8.44 6.90
N ARG A 29 3.62 8.85 6.04
CA ARG A 29 2.34 8.16 5.92
C ARG A 29 2.49 6.78 5.31
N LEU A 30 3.31 6.67 4.26
CA LEU A 30 3.61 5.37 3.65
C LEU A 30 4.26 4.41 4.65
N SER A 31 5.16 4.91 5.48
CA SER A 31 5.78 4.08 6.51
C SER A 31 4.74 3.48 7.44
N ARG A 32 3.79 4.30 7.92
CA ARG A 32 2.70 3.83 8.77
C ARG A 32 1.82 2.82 8.06
N GLN A 33 1.48 3.10 6.81
CA GLN A 33 0.60 2.23 6.04
C GLN A 33 1.26 0.89 5.74
N LEU A 34 2.54 0.89 5.41
CA LEU A 34 3.27 -0.35 5.14
C LEU A 34 3.44 -1.20 6.39
N LEU A 35 3.70 -0.56 7.53
CA LEU A 35 3.79 -1.30 8.79
C LEU A 35 2.44 -1.94 9.16
N ALA A 36 1.36 -1.17 9.00
CA ALA A 36 0.01 -1.69 9.26
C ALA A 36 -0.31 -2.84 8.30
N LEU A 37 0.04 -2.70 7.01
CA LEU A 37 -0.22 -3.73 6.02
C LEU A 37 0.57 -5.00 6.32
N ASN A 38 1.80 -4.85 6.79
CA ASN A 38 2.63 -6.00 7.14
C ASN A 38 2.03 -6.80 8.32
N ASP A 39 1.35 -6.12 9.22
CA ASP A 39 0.70 -6.77 10.37
C ASP A 39 -0.73 -7.22 10.06
N ALA A 40 -1.34 -6.71 9.00
CA ALA A 40 -2.72 -7.02 8.65
C ALA A 40 -2.85 -8.45 8.15
N THR A 41 -3.99 -9.07 8.45
CA THR A 41 -4.33 -10.42 7.96
C THR A 41 -5.50 -10.38 6.98
N GLN A 42 -6.14 -9.24 6.84
CA GLN A 42 -7.27 -9.05 5.90
C GLN A 42 -7.38 -7.56 5.55
N ALA A 43 -8.07 -7.29 4.45
CA ALA A 43 -8.18 -5.92 3.95
C ALA A 43 -8.83 -4.98 4.97
N ALA A 44 -9.83 -5.45 5.72
CA ALA A 44 -10.53 -4.61 6.69
C ALA A 44 -9.61 -4.05 7.77
N ASP A 45 -8.48 -4.70 8.04
CA ASP A 45 -7.50 -4.22 9.01
C ASP A 45 -6.86 -2.89 8.58
N MET A 46 -7.00 -2.54 7.29
CA MET A 46 -6.48 -1.28 6.74
C MET A 46 -7.51 -0.16 6.74
N ASP A 47 -8.70 -0.40 7.30
CA ASP A 47 -9.77 0.59 7.34
C ASP A 47 -9.59 1.54 8.53
N LEU A 48 -8.55 2.37 8.46
CA LEU A 48 -8.23 3.34 9.49
C LEU A 48 -8.75 4.73 9.09
N PRO A 49 -8.99 5.61 10.08
CA PRO A 49 -9.52 6.95 9.78
C PRO A 49 -8.64 7.70 8.79
N GLY A 50 -9.28 8.22 7.73
CA GLY A 50 -8.59 9.00 6.70
C GLY A 50 -7.89 8.18 5.62
N TRP A 51 -7.81 6.86 5.76
CA TRP A 51 -7.12 6.02 4.78
C TRP A 51 -8.01 5.63 3.60
N ARG A 52 -9.32 5.71 3.76
CA ARG A 52 -10.29 5.46 2.69
C ARG A 52 -10.07 4.12 1.99
N LEU A 53 -10.08 3.05 2.77
CA LEU A 53 -9.97 1.70 2.21
C LEU A 53 -11.08 1.51 1.15
N HIS A 54 -10.69 1.01 -0.02
CA HIS A 54 -11.60 0.91 -1.15
C HIS A 54 -11.26 -0.29 -2.03
N PRO A 55 -12.25 -1.12 -2.40
CA PRO A 55 -12.00 -2.21 -3.34
C PRO A 55 -11.87 -1.65 -4.75
N LEU A 56 -11.00 -2.26 -5.54
CA LEU A 56 -10.75 -1.83 -6.91
C LEU A 56 -11.49 -2.71 -7.91
N LYS A 57 -11.70 -2.18 -9.12
CA LYS A 57 -12.43 -2.85 -10.19
C LYS A 57 -11.56 -2.95 -11.43
N GLY A 58 -12.09 -3.60 -12.48
CA GLY A 58 -11.41 -3.73 -13.76
C GLY A 58 -10.18 -4.61 -13.65
N GLU A 59 -9.06 -4.13 -14.18
CA GLU A 59 -7.82 -4.89 -14.19
C GLU A 59 -7.28 -5.18 -12.78
N LEU A 60 -7.67 -4.34 -11.82
CA LEU A 60 -7.24 -4.50 -10.43
C LEU A 60 -8.35 -5.11 -9.56
N ALA A 61 -9.32 -5.78 -10.17
CA ALA A 61 -10.36 -6.47 -9.40
C ALA A 61 -9.71 -7.44 -8.41
N GLY A 62 -10.20 -7.44 -7.18
CA GLY A 62 -9.61 -8.23 -6.10
C GLY A 62 -8.53 -7.50 -5.32
N HIS A 63 -8.10 -6.35 -5.81
CA HIS A 63 -7.16 -5.47 -5.09
C HIS A 63 -7.92 -4.44 -4.26
N TRP A 64 -7.21 -3.86 -3.31
CA TRP A 64 -7.72 -2.79 -2.46
C TRP A 64 -6.76 -1.61 -2.52
N SER A 65 -7.26 -0.43 -2.18
CA SER A 65 -6.41 0.76 -2.07
C SER A 65 -6.65 1.48 -0.76
N VAL A 66 -5.60 2.13 -0.26
CA VAL A 66 -5.72 3.14 0.77
C VAL A 66 -5.11 4.42 0.24
N ARG A 67 -5.65 5.56 0.68
CA ARG A 67 -5.19 6.86 0.21
C ARG A 67 -3.90 7.26 0.90
N VAL A 68 -2.90 7.64 0.12
CA VAL A 68 -1.66 8.21 0.64
C VAL A 68 -1.81 9.73 0.75
N SER A 69 -2.03 10.40 -0.37
CA SER A 69 -2.23 11.86 -0.42
C SER A 69 -2.73 12.21 -1.82
N GLY A 70 -3.71 13.10 -1.91
CA GLY A 70 -4.29 13.48 -3.19
C GLY A 70 -4.76 12.26 -3.96
N ASN A 71 -4.23 12.06 -5.17
CA ASN A 71 -4.56 10.90 -6.00
C ASN A 71 -3.62 9.71 -5.77
N TRP A 72 -2.61 9.87 -4.92
CA TRP A 72 -1.68 8.79 -4.64
C TRP A 72 -2.31 7.73 -3.76
N ARG A 73 -2.13 6.48 -4.15
CA ARG A 73 -2.72 5.31 -3.47
C ARG A 73 -1.67 4.24 -3.25
N LEU A 74 -1.81 3.54 -2.14
CA LEU A 74 -1.13 2.28 -1.89
C LEU A 74 -2.13 1.19 -2.26
N THR A 75 -1.77 0.30 -3.18
CA THR A 75 -2.65 -0.77 -3.63
C THR A 75 -2.06 -2.12 -3.28
N PHE A 76 -2.91 -3.10 -3.04
CA PHE A 76 -2.48 -4.42 -2.60
C PHE A 76 -3.63 -5.42 -2.75
N ARG A 77 -3.30 -6.70 -2.65
CA ARG A 77 -4.31 -7.75 -2.52
C ARG A 77 -3.88 -8.71 -1.43
N PHE A 78 -4.80 -9.51 -0.94
CA PHE A 78 -4.50 -10.55 0.03
C PHE A 78 -4.61 -11.92 -0.60
N ILE A 79 -3.64 -12.79 -0.31
CA ILE A 79 -3.70 -14.20 -0.60
C ILE A 79 -3.60 -14.87 0.76
N GLY A 80 -4.70 -15.48 1.21
CA GLY A 80 -4.77 -15.93 2.60
C GLY A 80 -4.63 -14.72 3.53
N GLU A 81 -3.67 -14.77 4.43
CA GLU A 81 -3.44 -13.69 5.39
C GLU A 81 -2.25 -12.79 5.00
N ASP A 82 -1.72 -12.96 3.80
CA ASP A 82 -0.55 -12.21 3.35
C ASP A 82 -0.91 -11.21 2.26
N ALA A 83 -0.25 -10.05 2.32
CA ALA A 83 -0.41 -9.01 1.30
C ALA A 83 0.57 -9.23 0.16
N GLU A 84 0.11 -9.06 -1.07
CA GLU A 84 0.90 -9.23 -2.28
C GLU A 84 0.70 -8.09 -3.26
N LEU A 85 1.63 -7.97 -4.20
CA LEU A 85 1.58 -7.01 -5.30
C LEU A 85 1.39 -5.59 -4.78
N VAL A 86 2.09 -5.26 -3.70
CA VAL A 86 1.98 -3.94 -3.08
C VAL A 86 2.58 -2.91 -4.02
N ASP A 87 1.79 -1.90 -4.37
CA ASP A 87 2.15 -0.89 -5.35
C ASP A 87 1.80 0.50 -4.83
N TYR A 88 2.41 1.51 -5.42
CA TYR A 88 2.27 2.90 -5.04
C TYR A 88 2.05 3.69 -6.32
N GLN A 89 0.85 4.24 -6.48
CA GLN A 89 0.40 4.79 -7.76
C GLN A 89 -0.26 6.15 -7.60
N ASP A 90 -0.05 6.99 -8.60
CA ASP A 90 -0.83 8.21 -8.79
C ASP A 90 -2.09 7.81 -9.56
N TYR A 91 -3.17 7.61 -8.84
CA TYR A 91 -4.39 7.00 -9.35
C TYR A 91 -5.47 8.06 -9.57
N HIS A 92 -5.66 8.46 -10.80
CA HIS A 92 -6.70 9.47 -11.13
C HIS A 92 -7.48 9.14 -12.40
#